data_4aab79932e1718393054b8e6aa2868a3
#
_entry.id   4aab79932e1718393054b8e6aa2868a3
#
_cell.length_a   1.000
_cell.length_b   1.000
_cell.length_c   1.000
_cell.angle_alpha   90.00
_cell.angle_beta   90.00
_cell.angle_gamma   90.00
#
_symmetry.space_group_name_H-M   'P 1'
#
loop_
_entity.id
_entity.type
_entity.pdbx_description
1 polymer ?
#
loop_
_entity_poly.entity_id
_entity_poly.type
_entity_poly.pdbx_seq_one_letter_code
_entity_poly.pdbx_strand_id
1 'polypeptide(L)' 'MEKKILAKVGQKEITNLDVQSAIQGLDPYQAQQFQTEEGQKYVLDDLINQELLYMYAKDNKIDQDEQ' A
#
# COMPACT_ATOMS: atom_id res chain seq x y z
N MET A 1 16.06 0.84 11.46
CA MET A 1 15.31 1.80 10.65
C MET A 1 14.08 2.22 11.41
N GLU A 2 13.85 3.51 11.48
CA GLU A 2 12.73 4.01 12.25
C GLU A 2 11.43 3.85 11.50
N LYS A 3 10.39 3.51 12.22
CA LYS A 3 9.06 3.44 11.68
C LYS A 3 8.48 4.84 11.59
N LYS A 4 8.00 5.19 10.41
CA LYS A 4 7.45 6.52 10.18
C LYS A 4 6.10 6.38 9.50
N ILE A 5 5.08 6.95 10.10
CA ILE A 5 3.73 6.87 9.54
C ILE A 5 3.63 7.86 8.39
N LEU A 6 3.35 7.34 7.20
CA LEU A 6 3.24 8.15 6.00
C LEU A 6 1.79 8.49 5.65
N ALA A 7 0.86 7.63 6.03
CA ALA A 7 -0.53 7.84 5.74
C ALA A 7 -1.38 7.04 6.71
N LYS A 8 -2.63 7.43 6.84
CA LYS A 8 -3.56 6.71 7.70
C LYS A 8 -4.88 6.57 6.97
N VAL A 9 -5.35 5.34 6.85
CA VAL A 9 -6.60 5.04 6.18
C VAL A 9 -7.48 4.33 7.19
N GLY A 10 -8.48 5.04 7.70
CA GLY A 10 -9.29 4.50 8.77
C GLY A 10 -8.43 4.24 9.99
N GLN A 11 -8.39 3.01 10.42
CA GLN A 11 -7.55 2.61 11.56
C GLN A 11 -6.22 2.03 11.11
N LYS A 12 -6.03 1.90 9.81
CA LYS A 12 -4.80 1.33 9.27
C LYS A 12 -3.77 2.43 9.05
N GLU A 13 -2.58 2.20 9.54
CA GLU A 13 -1.46 3.12 9.35
C GLU A 13 -0.52 2.54 8.31
N ILE A 14 -0.17 3.36 7.32
CA ILE A 14 0.78 2.95 6.29
C ILE A 14 2.09 3.66 6.59
N THR A 15 3.13 2.88 6.77
CA THR A 15 4.43 3.39 7.21
C THR A 15 5.46 3.24 6.11
N ASN A 16 6.62 3.84 6.35
CA ASN A 16 7.74 3.67 5.43
C ASN A 16 8.15 2.21 5.31
N LEU A 17 7.95 1.43 6.37
CA LEU A 17 8.27 0.01 6.32
C LEU A 17 7.31 -0.73 5.40
N ASP A 18 6.05 -0.31 5.38
CA ASP A 18 5.08 -0.91 4.46
C ASP A 18 5.48 -0.66 3.02
N VAL A 19 5.91 0.56 2.71
CA VAL A 19 6.34 0.90 1.37
C VAL A 19 7.57 0.09 0.99
N GLN A 20 8.52 0.00 1.89
CA GLN A 20 9.73 -0.78 1.63
C GLN A 20 9.41 -2.24 1.39
N SER A 21 8.51 -2.78 2.20
CA SER A 21 8.13 -4.17 2.05
C SER A 21 7.45 -4.42 0.70
N ALA A 22 6.60 -3.48 0.29
CA ALA A 22 5.93 -3.60 -0.99
C ALA A 22 6.94 -3.58 -2.14
N ILE A 23 7.93 -2.69 -2.04
CA ILE A 23 8.95 -2.61 -3.08
C ILE A 23 9.78 -3.88 -3.11
N GLN A 24 10.10 -4.42 -1.96
CA GLN A 24 10.90 -5.64 -1.89
C GLN A 24 10.16 -6.83 -2.47
N GLY A 25 8.84 -6.78 -2.52
CA GLY A 25 8.06 -7.84 -3.12
C GLY A 25 8.05 -7.84 -4.63
N LEU A 26 8.58 -6.77 -5.23
CA LEU A 26 8.68 -6.68 -6.68
C LEU A 26 9.95 -7.39 -7.15
N ASP A 27 9.99 -7.67 -8.47
CA ASP A 27 11.24 -8.22 -8.99
C ASP A 27 12.33 -7.14 -8.92
N PRO A 28 13.61 -7.53 -8.99
CA PRO A 28 14.68 -6.56 -8.76
C PRO A 28 14.65 -5.37 -9.71
N TYR A 29 14.24 -5.59 -10.94
CA TYR A 29 14.21 -4.52 -11.91
C TYR A 29 13.17 -3.47 -11.54
N GLN A 30 11.97 -3.93 -11.21
CA GLN A 30 10.90 -3.01 -10.81
C GLN A 30 11.20 -2.37 -9.47
N ALA A 31 11.75 -3.14 -8.55
CA ALA A 31 12.08 -2.60 -7.24
C ALA A 31 13.03 -1.43 -7.36
N GLN A 32 13.99 -1.53 -8.28
CA GLN A 32 14.94 -0.46 -8.49
C GLN A 32 14.25 0.80 -8.99
N GLN A 33 13.28 0.64 -9.88
CA GLN A 33 12.56 1.79 -10.41
C GLN A 33 11.74 2.49 -9.34
N PHE A 34 11.23 1.75 -8.37
CA PHE A 34 10.37 2.32 -7.35
C PHE A 34 11.10 2.81 -6.14
N GLN A 35 12.44 2.83 -6.17
CA GLN A 35 13.19 3.34 -5.03
C GLN A 35 13.43 4.84 -5.10
N THR A 36 13.00 5.48 -6.17
CA THR A 36 13.06 6.94 -6.23
C THR A 36 11.93 7.54 -5.39
N GLU A 37 12.01 8.84 -5.14
CA GLU A 37 10.97 9.50 -4.38
C GLU A 37 9.62 9.38 -5.07
N GLU A 38 9.61 9.56 -6.38
CA GLU A 38 8.36 9.44 -7.12
C GLU A 38 7.84 8.02 -7.08
N GLY A 39 8.75 7.05 -7.20
CA GLY A 39 8.34 5.66 -7.15
C GLY A 39 7.77 5.28 -5.81
N GLN A 40 8.41 5.75 -4.74
CA GLN A 40 7.92 5.45 -3.39
C GLN A 40 6.56 6.09 -3.16
N LYS A 41 6.36 7.28 -3.67
CA LYS A 41 5.07 7.94 -3.53
C LYS A 41 3.98 7.18 -4.29
N TYR A 42 4.35 6.67 -5.46
CA TYR A 42 3.41 5.86 -6.23
C TYR A 42 3.01 4.61 -5.45
N VAL A 43 3.99 3.96 -4.85
CA VAL A 43 3.70 2.76 -4.07
C VAL A 43 2.82 3.12 -2.87
N LEU A 44 3.11 4.23 -2.23
CA LEU A 44 2.29 4.67 -1.10
C LEU A 44 0.84 4.91 -1.53
N ASP A 45 0.65 5.59 -2.65
CA ASP A 45 -0.70 5.84 -3.15
C ASP A 45 -1.40 4.52 -3.46
N ASP A 46 -0.67 3.57 -4.03
CA ASP A 46 -1.24 2.27 -4.35
C ASP A 46 -1.68 1.55 -3.08
N LEU A 47 -0.87 1.61 -2.04
CA LEU A 47 -1.22 0.99 -0.78
C LEU A 47 -2.46 1.64 -0.17
N ILE A 48 -2.55 2.96 -0.27
CA ILE A 48 -3.72 3.67 0.24
C ILE A 48 -4.96 3.23 -0.53
N ASN A 49 -4.86 3.15 -1.84
CA ASN A 49 -6.00 2.72 -2.66
C ASN A 49 -6.41 1.31 -2.32
N GLN A 50 -5.47 0.43 -2.10
CA GLN A 50 -5.79 -0.94 -1.75
C GLN A 50 -6.53 -1.01 -0.43
N GLU A 51 -6.11 -0.22 0.55
CA GLU A 51 -6.79 -0.21 1.84
C GLU A 51 -8.19 0.35 1.71
N LEU A 52 -8.35 1.39 0.91
CA LEU A 52 -9.68 1.97 0.71
C LEU A 52 -10.61 0.97 0.04
N LEU A 53 -10.12 0.28 -0.96
CA LEU A 53 -10.93 -0.72 -1.65
C LEU A 53 -11.28 -1.86 -0.70
N TYR A 54 -10.34 -2.26 0.11
CA TYR A 54 -10.59 -3.34 1.07
C TYR A 54 -11.65 -2.93 2.07
N MET A 55 -11.55 -1.72 2.59
CA MET A 55 -12.54 -1.23 3.56
C MET A 55 -13.90 -1.09 2.91
N TYR A 56 -13.93 -0.59 1.68
CA TYR A 56 -15.18 -0.42 0.97
C TYR A 56 -15.85 -1.77 0.73
N ALA A 57 -15.08 -2.74 0.28
CA ALA A 57 -15.64 -4.06 0.02
C ALA A 57 -16.14 -4.71 1.30
N LYS A 58 -15.38 -4.54 2.38
CA LYS A 58 -15.76 -5.13 3.66
C LYS A 58 -17.04 -4.48 4.18
N ASP A 59 -17.14 -3.17 4.05
CA ASP A 59 -18.32 -2.45 4.52
C ASP A 59 -19.55 -2.86 3.75
N ASN A 60 -19.41 -3.00 2.45
CA ASN A 60 -20.55 -3.31 1.59
C ASN A 60 -20.66 -4.79 1.28
N LYS A 61 -19.78 -5.58 1.81
CA LYS A 61 -19.78 -7.03 1.63
C LYS A 61 -19.74 -7.43 0.17
N ILE A 62 -19.09 -6.63 -0.62
CA ILE A 62 -19.00 -6.90 -2.05
C ILE A 62 -18.15 -8.14 -2.31
N ASP A 63 -17.18 -8.39 -1.46
CA ASP A 63 -16.31 -9.54 -1.63
C ASP A 63 -17.07 -10.86 -1.51
N GLN A 64 -18.28 -10.83 -1.02
CA GLN A 64 -19.07 -12.06 -0.89
C GLN A 64 -19.86 -12.38 -2.13
N ASP A 65 -19.87 -11.50 -3.04
CA ASP A 65 -20.56 -11.76 -4.26
C ASP A 65 -19.84 -12.71 -5.14
N GLU A 66 -19.17 -13.01 -4.91
CA GLU A 66 -18.66 -13.75 -5.73
C GLU A 66 -19.15 -14.68 -6.17
N GLN A 67 -19.47 -14.67 -6.29
CA GLN A 67 -20.01 -15.54 -6.53
C GLN A 67 -19.82 -16.06 -7.15
#